data_e69f67e03ffe1e5e3f36546677e6245c
#
_entry.id   e69f67e03ffe1e5e3f36546677e6245c
#
_cell.length_a   1.000
_cell.length_b   1.000
_cell.length_c   1.000
_cell.angle_alpha   90.00
_cell.angle_beta   90.00
_cell.angle_gamma   90.00
#
_symmetry.space_group_name_H-M   'P 1'
#
loop_
_entity.id
_entity.type
_entity.pdbx_description
1 polymer ?
#
loop_
_entity_poly.entity_id
_entity_poly.type
_entity_poly.pdbx_seq_one_letter_code
_entity_poly.pdbx_strand_id
1 'polypeptide(L)'
;MELRPREQREEEAMMDGVERELLAPCGLYCGVCAVLIAHRDRNEKFKERLLGVYGLSSTDQVRCRGCLSEDRFLYCEMCPIRDCCQRRGYQGCYQCEDWPCEYVNNFPLPVGKKVMLRAIPAWRELGTEEWVRSEEERYRCPQCGYRLFRGAKRCRSCDAQVDVD
;
A
#
# COMPACT_ATOMS: atom_id res chain seq x y z
N MET A 1 30.79 14.81 1.05
CA MET A 1 29.65 13.84 1.17
C MET A 1 29.52 13.16 -0.18
N GLU A 2 30.11 11.97 -0.31
CA GLU A 2 30.06 11.19 -1.56
C GLU A 2 28.65 10.62 -1.74
N LEU A 3 28.02 10.98 -2.86
CA LEU A 3 26.76 10.37 -3.26
C LEU A 3 27.05 8.90 -3.64
N ARG A 4 26.40 7.95 -2.97
CA ARG A 4 26.51 6.53 -3.32
C ARG A 4 26.18 6.31 -4.79
N PRO A 5 26.82 5.35 -5.48
CA PRO A 5 26.51 4.99 -6.86
C PRO A 5 25.03 4.67 -7.05
N ARG A 6 24.50 4.98 -8.24
CA ARG A 6 23.07 4.77 -8.57
C ARG A 6 22.63 3.31 -8.38
N GLU A 7 23.48 2.37 -8.76
CA GLU A 7 23.26 0.91 -8.63
C GLU A 7 23.06 0.49 -7.17
N GLN A 8 23.88 0.98 -6.23
CA GLN A 8 23.74 0.68 -4.80
C GLN A 8 22.44 1.26 -4.21
N ARG A 9 21.96 2.39 -4.72
CA ARG A 9 20.68 2.97 -4.30
C ARG A 9 19.49 2.22 -4.85
N GLU A 10 19.60 1.65 -6.04
CA GLU A 10 18.58 0.80 -6.66
C GLU A 10 18.50 -0.56 -5.96
N GLU A 11 19.62 -1.16 -5.56
CA GLU A 11 19.65 -2.39 -4.75
C GLU A 11 19.08 -2.18 -3.34
N GLU A 12 19.40 -1.07 -2.67
CA GLU A 12 18.83 -0.73 -1.36
C GLU A 12 17.33 -0.43 -1.42
N ALA A 13 16.81 0.00 -2.59
CA ALA A 13 15.39 0.27 -2.80
C ALA A 13 14.56 -1.02 -3.00
N MET A 14 15.22 -2.13 -3.35
CA MET A 14 14.59 -3.43 -3.54
C MET A 14 14.81 -4.33 -2.32
N MET A 15 13.77 -5.03 -1.91
CA MET A 15 13.82 -6.04 -0.87
C MET A 15 13.15 -7.31 -1.38
N ASP A 16 13.92 -8.40 -1.44
CA ASP A 16 13.42 -9.69 -1.96
C ASP A 16 12.75 -9.58 -3.35
N GLY A 17 13.30 -8.75 -4.25
CA GLY A 17 12.75 -8.51 -5.59
C GLY A 17 11.56 -7.55 -5.63
N VAL A 18 11.20 -6.91 -4.51
CA VAL A 18 10.05 -6.01 -4.38
C VAL A 18 10.50 -4.59 -4.02
N GLU A 19 9.81 -3.57 -4.55
CA GLU A 19 10.05 -2.18 -4.19
C GLU A 19 9.78 -1.95 -2.70
N ARG A 20 10.82 -1.68 -1.93
CA ARG A 20 10.74 -1.48 -0.48
C ARG A 20 9.77 -0.38 -0.08
N GLU A 21 9.72 0.71 -0.84
CA GLU A 21 8.84 1.85 -0.56
C GLU A 21 7.36 1.48 -0.55
N LEU A 22 6.97 0.41 -1.26
CA LEU A 22 5.60 -0.09 -1.34
C LEU A 22 5.21 -1.04 -0.19
N LEU A 23 6.17 -1.50 0.59
CA LEU A 23 5.95 -2.45 1.68
C LEU A 23 5.50 -1.71 2.94
N ALA A 24 4.20 -1.39 3.02
CA ALA A 24 3.63 -0.81 4.23
C ALA A 24 3.71 -1.81 5.40
N PRO A 25 4.36 -1.47 6.52
CA PRO A 25 4.56 -2.38 7.65
C PRO A 25 3.27 -2.98 8.22
N CYS A 26 2.15 -2.29 8.07
CA CYS A 26 0.83 -2.76 8.52
C CYS A 26 0.19 -3.83 7.61
N GLY A 27 0.79 -4.17 6.48
CA GLY A 27 0.23 -5.10 5.50
C GLY A 27 -0.73 -4.48 4.48
N LEU A 28 -0.91 -3.15 4.50
CA LEU A 28 -1.65 -2.44 3.45
C LEU A 28 -0.74 -2.16 2.26
N TYR A 29 -0.43 -3.20 1.48
CA TYR A 29 0.48 -3.09 0.33
C TYR A 29 0.16 -1.88 -0.55
N CYS A 30 1.15 -0.99 -0.73
CA CYS A 30 0.94 0.28 -1.43
C CYS A 30 0.73 0.11 -2.93
N GLY A 31 1.21 -0.97 -3.54
CA GLY A 31 1.04 -1.26 -4.97
C GLY A 31 -0.42 -1.34 -5.44
N VAL A 32 -1.36 -1.58 -4.50
CA VAL A 32 -2.80 -1.62 -4.76
C VAL A 32 -3.56 -0.44 -4.12
N CYS A 33 -2.85 0.60 -3.68
CA CYS A 33 -3.45 1.81 -3.14
C CYS A 33 -3.96 2.73 -4.25
N ALA A 34 -5.20 3.20 -4.14
CA ALA A 34 -5.82 4.11 -5.11
C ALA A 34 -5.00 5.39 -5.34
N VAL A 35 -4.51 6.01 -4.27
CA VAL A 35 -3.71 7.25 -4.34
C VAL A 35 -2.39 7.03 -5.08
N LEU A 36 -1.66 5.96 -4.73
CA LEU A 36 -0.41 5.62 -5.38
C LEU A 36 -0.62 5.31 -6.87
N ILE A 37 -1.63 4.51 -7.20
CA ILE A 37 -1.97 4.15 -8.58
C ILE A 37 -2.31 5.41 -9.39
N ALA A 38 -3.19 6.29 -8.86
CA ALA A 38 -3.59 7.52 -9.54
C ALA A 38 -2.39 8.45 -9.80
N HIS A 39 -1.48 8.55 -8.83
CA HIS A 39 -0.26 9.37 -8.95
C HIS A 39 0.74 8.78 -9.94
N ARG A 40 1.09 7.50 -9.80
CA ARG A 40 2.05 6.80 -10.66
C ARG A 40 1.61 6.78 -12.11
N ASP A 41 0.33 6.50 -12.35
CA ASP A 41 -0.23 6.41 -13.70
C ASP A 41 -0.57 7.79 -14.28
N ARG A 42 -0.32 8.89 -13.55
CA ARG A 42 -0.65 10.28 -13.94
C ARG A 42 -2.09 10.42 -14.42
N ASN A 43 -3.00 9.73 -13.74
CA ASN A 43 -4.40 9.65 -14.14
C ASN A 43 -5.21 10.77 -13.44
N GLU A 44 -5.29 11.93 -14.08
CA GLU A 44 -5.98 13.11 -13.51
C GLU A 44 -7.46 12.85 -13.23
N LYS A 45 -8.17 12.14 -14.12
CA LYS A 45 -9.57 11.77 -13.87
C LYS A 45 -9.75 10.89 -12.64
N PHE A 46 -8.80 10.01 -12.38
CA PHE A 46 -8.83 9.20 -11.16
C PHE A 46 -8.49 10.03 -9.93
N LYS A 47 -7.52 10.92 -10.01
CA LYS A 47 -7.23 11.86 -8.93
C LYS A 47 -8.43 12.73 -8.57
N GLU A 48 -9.13 13.29 -9.57
CA GLU A 48 -10.35 14.07 -9.37
C GLU A 48 -11.41 13.31 -8.57
N ARG A 49 -11.63 12.02 -8.88
CA ARG A 49 -12.56 11.18 -8.11
C ARG A 49 -12.12 10.99 -6.66
N LEU A 50 -10.81 10.92 -6.41
CA LEU A 50 -10.27 10.76 -5.06
C LEU A 50 -10.41 12.03 -4.21
N LEU A 51 -10.58 13.22 -4.81
CA LEU A 51 -10.81 14.46 -4.06
C LEU A 51 -12.03 14.33 -3.13
N GLY A 52 -13.15 13.85 -3.67
CA GLY A 52 -14.38 13.66 -2.88
C GLY A 52 -14.24 12.58 -1.82
N VAL A 53 -13.48 11.52 -2.10
CA VAL A 53 -13.27 10.39 -1.17
C VAL A 53 -12.47 10.84 0.06
N TYR A 54 -11.45 11.67 -0.15
CA TYR A 54 -10.51 12.09 0.90
C TYR A 54 -10.73 13.53 1.39
N GLY A 55 -11.74 14.25 0.87
CA GLY A 55 -11.99 15.65 1.26
C GLY A 55 -10.86 16.58 0.83
N LEU A 56 -10.25 16.35 -0.33
CA LEU A 56 -9.14 17.15 -0.85
C LEU A 56 -9.65 18.29 -1.74
N SER A 57 -8.86 19.36 -1.86
CA SER A 57 -9.19 20.54 -2.66
C SER A 57 -8.50 20.59 -4.02
N SER A 58 -7.43 19.80 -4.23
CA SER A 58 -6.64 19.81 -5.45
C SER A 58 -6.08 18.42 -5.78
N THR A 59 -6.00 18.07 -7.07
CA THR A 59 -5.38 16.84 -7.55
C THR A 59 -3.88 16.77 -7.22
N ASP A 60 -3.22 17.89 -6.98
CA ASP A 60 -1.82 17.94 -6.54
C ASP A 60 -1.61 17.29 -5.16
N GLN A 61 -2.67 17.25 -4.34
CA GLN A 61 -2.65 16.57 -3.04
C GLN A 61 -2.73 15.04 -3.18
N VAL A 62 -3.17 14.54 -4.34
CA VAL A 62 -3.22 13.10 -4.65
C VAL A 62 -1.86 12.68 -5.18
N ARG A 63 -0.89 12.57 -4.28
CA ARG A 63 0.47 12.14 -4.58
C ARG A 63 0.98 11.17 -3.52
N CYS A 64 1.74 10.18 -3.94
CA CYS A 64 2.36 9.20 -3.05
C CYS A 64 3.33 8.32 -3.85
N ARG A 65 4.48 8.01 -3.26
CA ARG A 65 5.45 7.06 -3.79
C ARG A 65 5.52 5.76 -2.96
N GLY A 66 4.81 5.70 -1.86
CA GLY A 66 4.76 4.53 -1.00
C GLY A 66 4.91 4.88 0.48
N CYS A 67 4.55 3.93 1.35
CA CYS A 67 4.54 4.13 2.80
C CYS A 67 5.95 4.42 3.38
N LEU A 68 6.99 3.80 2.81
CA LEU A 68 8.37 3.95 3.27
C LEU A 68 9.17 4.97 2.44
N SER A 69 8.55 5.66 1.49
CA SER A 69 9.15 6.77 0.75
C SER A 69 9.14 8.07 1.57
N GLU A 70 9.89 9.06 1.11
CA GLU A 70 9.82 10.41 1.68
C GLU A 70 8.60 11.19 1.19
N ASP A 71 8.06 10.85 0.00
CA ASP A 71 6.90 11.49 -0.61
C ASP A 71 5.65 10.63 -0.38
N ARG A 72 5.07 10.75 0.80
CA ARG A 72 3.88 10.02 1.24
C ARG A 72 2.60 10.84 1.04
N PHE A 73 1.50 10.13 0.91
CA PHE A 73 0.18 10.76 0.96
C PHE A 73 -0.06 11.39 2.34
N LEU A 74 -0.66 12.58 2.37
CA LEU A 74 -0.78 13.38 3.57
C LEU A 74 -1.39 12.63 4.78
N TYR A 75 -2.36 11.73 4.55
CA TYR A 75 -2.95 10.92 5.63
C TYR A 75 -2.04 9.77 6.11
N CYS A 76 -0.94 9.52 5.40
CA CYS A 76 0.06 8.51 5.77
C CYS A 76 1.30 9.11 6.43
N GLU A 77 1.39 10.44 6.58
CA GLU A 77 2.57 11.09 7.15
C GLU A 77 2.75 10.73 8.63
N MET A 78 1.67 10.71 9.39
CA MET A 78 1.67 10.34 10.82
C MET A 78 1.03 8.96 11.00
N CYS A 79 1.86 7.91 11.01
CA CYS A 79 1.38 6.53 11.13
C CYS A 79 2.05 5.82 12.31
N PRO A 80 1.32 5.59 13.43
CA PRO A 80 1.89 4.96 14.61
C PRO A 80 2.33 3.52 14.37
N ILE A 81 1.72 2.81 13.41
CA ILE A 81 2.11 1.43 13.06
C ILE A 81 3.48 1.43 12.38
N ARG A 82 3.69 2.31 11.38
CA ARG A 82 4.99 2.44 10.73
C ARG A 82 6.08 2.83 11.72
N ASP A 83 5.82 3.84 12.53
CA ASP A 83 6.78 4.34 13.52
C ASP A 83 7.12 3.27 14.57
N CYS A 84 6.14 2.46 14.97
CA CYS A 84 6.36 1.32 15.86
C CYS A 84 7.29 0.28 15.23
N CYS A 85 7.05 -0.13 13.99
CA CYS A 85 7.89 -1.08 13.28
C CYS A 85 9.32 -0.55 13.09
N GLN A 86 9.47 0.72 12.71
CA GLN A 86 10.78 1.34 12.53
C GLN A 86 11.58 1.38 13.84
N ARG A 87 10.96 1.74 14.96
CA ARG A 87 11.63 1.75 16.29
C ARG A 87 12.05 0.37 16.74
N ARG A 88 11.29 -0.68 16.38
CA ARG A 88 11.60 -2.08 16.71
C ARG A 88 12.58 -2.72 15.73
N GLY A 89 12.95 -2.05 14.64
CA GLY A 89 13.77 -2.61 13.56
C GLY A 89 13.04 -3.68 12.75
N TYR A 90 11.70 -3.66 12.73
CA TYR A 90 10.89 -4.59 11.96
C TYR A 90 10.62 -4.06 10.56
N GLN A 91 10.62 -4.95 9.59
CA GLN A 91 10.18 -4.67 8.22
C GLN A 91 8.65 -4.52 8.16
N GLY A 92 7.95 -5.27 9.00
CA GLY A 92 6.50 -5.23 9.08
C GLY A 92 5.95 -5.93 10.32
N CYS A 93 4.67 -5.72 10.56
CA CYS A 93 3.94 -6.33 11.68
C CYS A 93 3.93 -7.87 11.62
N TYR A 94 4.27 -8.46 10.50
CA TYR A 94 4.40 -9.92 10.36
C TYR A 94 5.52 -10.49 11.27
N GLN A 95 6.49 -9.67 11.68
CA GLN A 95 7.56 -10.06 12.60
C GLN A 95 7.19 -9.86 14.07
N CYS A 96 6.06 -9.19 14.36
CA CYS A 96 5.66 -8.81 15.70
C CYS A 96 4.84 -9.91 16.37
N GLU A 97 5.26 -10.34 17.56
CA GLU A 97 4.55 -11.33 18.38
C GLU A 97 3.28 -10.75 19.03
N ASP A 98 3.26 -9.43 19.30
CA ASP A 98 2.12 -8.73 19.90
C ASP A 98 0.97 -8.47 18.89
N TRP A 99 1.13 -8.86 17.63
CA TRP A 99 0.11 -8.64 16.62
C TRP A 99 -1.06 -9.63 16.73
N PRO A 100 -2.35 -9.19 16.59
CA PRO A 100 -2.84 -7.84 16.35
C PRO A 100 -2.86 -6.98 17.62
N CYS A 101 -2.16 -5.86 17.58
CA CYS A 101 -2.02 -4.96 18.72
C CYS A 101 -3.09 -3.85 18.72
N GLU A 102 -3.02 -2.97 19.72
CA GLU A 102 -3.95 -1.84 19.89
C GLU A 102 -4.00 -0.93 18.65
N TYR A 103 -2.87 -0.64 18.00
CA TYR A 103 -2.84 0.20 16.79
C TYR A 103 -3.64 -0.41 15.63
N VAL A 104 -3.59 -1.73 15.47
CA VAL A 104 -4.38 -2.44 14.44
C VAL A 104 -5.85 -2.49 14.85
N ASN A 105 -6.13 -2.80 16.11
CA ASN A 105 -7.49 -2.93 16.60
C ASN A 105 -8.27 -1.61 16.55
N ASN A 106 -7.59 -0.49 16.77
CA ASN A 106 -8.16 0.86 16.73
C ASN A 106 -7.97 1.58 15.38
N PHE A 107 -7.59 0.85 14.33
CA PHE A 107 -7.42 1.46 13.01
C PHE A 107 -8.75 2.04 12.50
N PRO A 108 -8.77 3.34 12.09
CA PRO A 108 -10.02 4.06 11.89
C PRO A 108 -10.82 3.65 10.64
N LEU A 109 -10.16 3.01 9.67
CA LEU A 109 -10.79 2.62 8.41
C LEU A 109 -11.13 1.11 8.42
N PRO A 110 -12.42 0.73 8.42
CA PRO A 110 -12.83 -0.68 8.52
C PRO A 110 -12.25 -1.57 7.41
N VAL A 111 -12.23 -1.10 6.17
CA VAL A 111 -11.62 -1.84 5.04
C VAL A 111 -10.13 -2.06 5.28
N GLY A 112 -9.40 -1.02 5.70
CA GLY A 112 -7.98 -1.14 6.02
C GLY A 112 -7.72 -2.15 7.13
N LYS A 113 -8.49 -2.10 8.21
CA LYS A 113 -8.39 -3.07 9.31
C LYS A 113 -8.63 -4.51 8.84
N LYS A 114 -9.69 -4.73 8.06
CA LYS A 114 -10.01 -6.05 7.48
C LYS A 114 -8.85 -6.59 6.64
N VAL A 115 -8.28 -5.74 5.79
CA VAL A 115 -7.12 -6.11 4.96
C VAL A 115 -5.89 -6.41 5.80
N MET A 116 -5.55 -5.60 6.80
CA MET A 116 -4.42 -5.86 7.70
C MET A 116 -4.54 -7.21 8.40
N LEU A 117 -5.73 -7.52 8.94
CA LEU A 117 -5.98 -8.79 9.63
C LEU A 117 -5.83 -10.02 8.72
N ARG A 118 -6.07 -9.87 7.42
CA ARG A 118 -5.84 -10.89 6.40
C ARG A 118 -4.38 -10.93 5.92
N ALA A 119 -3.81 -9.77 5.66
CA ALA A 119 -2.53 -9.64 4.97
C ALA A 119 -1.34 -10.02 5.85
N ILE A 120 -1.34 -9.67 7.15
CA ILE A 120 -0.21 -9.96 8.03
C ILE A 120 0.02 -11.46 8.26
N PRO A 121 -0.98 -12.30 8.54
CA PRO A 121 -0.77 -13.74 8.59
C PRO A 121 -0.27 -14.32 7.26
N ALA A 122 -0.83 -13.87 6.14
CA ALA A 122 -0.39 -14.31 4.81
C ALA A 122 1.07 -13.90 4.53
N TRP A 123 1.47 -12.68 4.87
CA TRP A 123 2.86 -12.23 4.73
C TRP A 123 3.82 -13.06 5.58
N ARG A 124 3.41 -13.39 6.82
CA ARG A 124 4.19 -14.24 7.72
C ARG A 124 4.42 -15.64 7.16
N GLU A 125 3.39 -16.21 6.53
CA GLU A 125 3.42 -17.55 5.96
C GLU A 125 4.19 -17.62 4.63
N LEU A 126 3.92 -16.69 3.71
CA LEU A 126 4.41 -16.71 2.34
C LEU A 126 5.81 -16.09 2.17
N GLY A 127 6.21 -15.20 3.07
CA GLY A 127 7.35 -14.32 2.83
C GLY A 127 7.00 -13.14 1.93
N THR A 128 7.91 -12.18 1.81
CA THR A 128 7.64 -10.86 1.20
C THR A 128 7.29 -10.96 -0.28
N GLU A 129 8.12 -11.65 -1.07
CA GLU A 129 7.94 -11.72 -2.53
C GLU A 129 6.61 -12.40 -2.92
N GLU A 130 6.34 -13.57 -2.35
CA GLU A 130 5.12 -14.32 -2.66
C GLU A 130 3.87 -13.63 -2.13
N TRP A 131 3.94 -13.02 -0.94
CA TRP A 131 2.85 -12.22 -0.41
C TRP A 131 2.52 -11.05 -1.34
N VAL A 132 3.50 -10.29 -1.82
CA VAL A 132 3.28 -9.18 -2.77
C VAL A 132 2.63 -9.68 -4.04
N ARG A 133 3.14 -10.79 -4.61
CA ARG A 133 2.54 -11.43 -5.79
C ARG A 133 1.08 -11.78 -5.55
N SER A 134 0.75 -12.38 -4.40
CA SER A 134 -0.61 -12.75 -4.05
C SER A 134 -1.53 -11.53 -3.89
N GLU A 135 -1.02 -10.41 -3.35
CA GLU A 135 -1.78 -9.15 -3.27
C GLU A 135 -2.02 -8.56 -4.66
N GLU A 136 -1.03 -8.55 -5.53
CA GLU A 136 -1.20 -8.05 -6.89
C GLU A 136 -2.18 -8.89 -7.73
N GLU A 137 -2.19 -10.21 -7.56
CA GLU A 137 -3.16 -11.10 -8.20
C GLU A 137 -4.57 -10.89 -7.67
N ARG A 138 -4.74 -10.74 -6.36
CA ARG A 138 -6.03 -10.46 -5.73
C ARG A 138 -6.70 -9.22 -6.30
N TYR A 139 -5.93 -8.18 -6.59
CA TYR A 139 -6.44 -6.92 -7.11
C TYR A 139 -6.39 -6.85 -8.64
N ARG A 140 -6.75 -7.95 -9.30
CA ARG A 140 -7.03 -8.02 -10.73
C ARG A 140 -8.50 -8.26 -11.01
N CYS A 141 -9.02 -7.59 -12.02
CA CYS A 141 -10.39 -7.79 -12.45
C CYS A 141 -10.58 -9.22 -12.97
N PRO A 142 -11.54 -10.00 -12.43
CA PRO A 142 -11.76 -11.37 -12.89
C PRO A 142 -12.27 -11.47 -14.33
N GLN A 143 -12.83 -10.38 -14.88
CA GLN A 143 -13.33 -10.38 -16.25
C GLN A 143 -12.28 -9.94 -17.29
N CYS A 144 -11.49 -8.90 -17.01
CA CYS A 144 -10.59 -8.33 -18.01
C CYS A 144 -9.12 -8.28 -17.57
N GLY A 145 -8.77 -8.73 -16.35
CA GLY A 145 -7.42 -8.72 -15.82
C GLY A 145 -6.88 -7.31 -15.46
N TYR A 146 -7.69 -6.26 -15.63
CA TYR A 146 -7.26 -4.89 -15.33
C TYR A 146 -6.94 -4.73 -13.84
N ARG A 147 -5.92 -3.92 -13.52
CA ARG A 147 -5.51 -3.64 -12.13
C ARG A 147 -6.61 -2.89 -11.38
N LEU A 148 -7.03 -3.48 -10.27
CA LEU A 148 -7.93 -2.88 -9.30
C LEU A 148 -7.15 -2.18 -8.19
N PHE A 149 -7.86 -1.54 -7.30
CA PHE A 149 -7.30 -0.92 -6.09
C PHE A 149 -8.10 -1.37 -4.86
N ARG A 150 -7.52 -1.23 -3.69
CA ARG A 150 -8.17 -1.54 -2.41
C ARG A 150 -9.47 -0.76 -2.26
N GLY A 151 -10.56 -1.47 -1.94
CA GLY A 151 -11.90 -0.90 -1.82
C GLY A 151 -12.63 -0.69 -3.14
N ALA A 152 -12.07 -1.13 -4.28
CA ALA A 152 -12.76 -1.05 -5.57
C ALA A 152 -14.07 -1.86 -5.56
N LYS A 153 -15.14 -1.27 -6.05
CA LYS A 153 -16.45 -1.92 -6.25
C LYS A 153 -16.80 -2.09 -7.73
N ARG A 154 -16.05 -1.45 -8.61
CA ARG A 154 -16.16 -1.57 -10.06
C ARG A 154 -14.79 -1.52 -10.72
N CYS A 155 -14.63 -2.28 -11.78
CA CYS A 155 -13.45 -2.22 -12.64
C CYS A 155 -13.48 -0.95 -13.49
N ARG A 156 -12.40 -0.16 -13.47
CA ARG A 156 -12.31 1.08 -14.27
C ARG A 156 -12.17 0.84 -15.78
N SER A 157 -11.88 -0.38 -16.19
CA SER A 157 -11.69 -0.75 -17.60
C SER A 157 -12.96 -1.31 -18.23
N CYS A 158 -13.61 -2.31 -17.60
CA CYS A 158 -14.76 -3.01 -18.17
C CYS A 158 -16.08 -2.78 -17.40
N ASP A 159 -16.07 -1.93 -16.38
CA ASP A 159 -17.21 -1.59 -15.53
C ASP A 159 -17.84 -2.78 -14.75
N ALA A 160 -17.22 -3.95 -14.79
CA ALA A 160 -17.68 -5.10 -14.03
C ALA A 160 -17.73 -4.78 -12.53
N GLN A 161 -18.75 -5.28 -11.85
CA GLN A 161 -18.79 -5.26 -10.38
C GLN A 161 -17.70 -6.18 -9.82
N VAL A 162 -17.01 -5.71 -8.79
CA VAL A 162 -15.95 -6.45 -8.12
C VAL A 162 -16.10 -6.33 -6.61
N ASP A 163 -15.65 -7.35 -5.89
CA ASP A 163 -15.61 -7.36 -4.43
C ASP A 163 -14.29 -8.01 -4.01
N VAL A 164 -13.30 -7.17 -3.75
CA VAL A 164 -11.91 -7.59 -3.46
C VAL A 164 -11.55 -7.51 -1.97
N ASP A 165 -12.36 -6.77 -1.19
CA ASP A 165 -12.13 -6.55 0.25
C ASP A 165 -13.37 -6.74 1.12
#